data_408f1565c71f3ad6746723d50e906809
#
_entry.id   408f1565c71f3ad6746723d50e906809
#
_cell.length_a   1.000
_cell.length_b   1.000
_cell.length_c   1.000
_cell.angle_alpha   90.00
_cell.angle_beta   90.00
_cell.angle_gamma   90.00
#
_symmetry.space_group_name_H-M   'P 1'
#
loop_
_entity.id
_entity.type
_entity.pdbx_description
1 polymer ?
#
loop_
_entity_poly.entity_id
_entity_poly.type
_entity_poly.pdbx_seq_one_letter_code
_entity_poly.pdbx_strand_id
1 'polypeptide(L)'
;MATQKQQGIKKRLTKGFTKVAVIGAVAAIIGIGALLIAAAQYEKALNRYGFTQGDIGKAMTAFSESRSALRAVVGYDDEAVIEKQTALHDQKKEAFETYMDELSRTLKFSEGREAYNAVLTELDGYWELDARILELATSDDADGYLEAQELDTTDLTAQYEQIYAEFVELMNLCVQKGDRAEADLRAMERNMLLVILAIVVVSFWSSVILGRKMAQDIEKPMIALADRLQTFAQGDLNSAFPECATEDEISYTGLH
;
A
#
# COMPACT_ATOMS: atom_id res chain seq x y z
N MET A 1 -16.48 -46.27 -38.81
CA MET A 1 -17.06 -46.11 -37.48
C MET A 1 -15.92 -45.83 -36.50
N ALA A 2 -15.86 -44.60 -36.01
CA ALA A 2 -14.81 -44.21 -35.11
C ALA A 2 -15.11 -44.77 -33.72
N THR A 3 -14.26 -45.63 -33.21
CA THR A 3 -14.29 -46.20 -31.87
C THR A 3 -14.26 -45.08 -30.85
N GLN A 4 -15.39 -44.68 -30.29
CA GLN A 4 -15.48 -43.76 -29.18
C GLN A 4 -14.86 -44.47 -27.94
N LYS A 5 -13.70 -44.01 -27.55
CA LYS A 5 -12.86 -44.56 -26.50
C LYS A 5 -13.65 -44.59 -25.16
N GLN A 6 -13.94 -45.76 -24.62
CA GLN A 6 -14.55 -45.99 -23.31
C GLN A 6 -13.92 -45.06 -22.26
N GLN A 7 -14.67 -44.12 -21.75
CA GLN A 7 -14.22 -43.29 -20.62
C GLN A 7 -14.98 -43.76 -19.38
N GLY A 8 -14.38 -44.65 -18.59
CA GLY A 8 -14.94 -45.10 -17.34
C GLY A 8 -15.42 -43.98 -16.42
N ILE A 9 -16.39 -44.24 -15.55
CA ILE A 9 -16.99 -43.31 -14.58
C ILE A 9 -15.91 -42.60 -13.78
N LYS A 10 -14.87 -43.33 -13.35
CA LYS A 10 -13.71 -42.79 -12.62
C LYS A 10 -13.05 -41.66 -13.41
N LYS A 11 -12.85 -41.82 -14.71
CA LYS A 11 -12.18 -40.83 -15.55
C LYS A 11 -13.03 -39.57 -15.79
N ARG A 12 -14.36 -39.73 -15.87
CA ARG A 12 -15.32 -38.62 -16.00
C ARG A 12 -15.38 -37.81 -14.71
N LEU A 13 -15.47 -38.46 -13.56
CA LEU A 13 -15.40 -37.86 -12.23
C LEU A 13 -14.09 -37.09 -12.04
N THR A 14 -12.96 -37.74 -12.30
CA THR A 14 -11.63 -37.11 -12.15
C THR A 14 -11.52 -35.86 -13.03
N LYS A 15 -11.95 -35.94 -14.30
CA LYS A 15 -11.95 -34.74 -15.19
C LYS A 15 -12.81 -33.59 -14.65
N GLY A 16 -13.98 -33.93 -14.07
CA GLY A 16 -14.87 -32.93 -13.49
C GLY A 16 -14.23 -32.23 -12.28
N PHE A 17 -13.73 -33.01 -11.32
CA PHE A 17 -13.05 -32.47 -10.15
C PHE A 17 -11.79 -31.68 -10.52
N THR A 18 -11.01 -32.16 -11.51
CA THR A 18 -9.83 -31.42 -11.99
C THR A 18 -10.22 -30.05 -12.56
N LYS A 19 -11.33 -29.95 -13.32
CA LYS A 19 -11.80 -28.65 -13.83
C LYS A 19 -12.16 -27.68 -12.70
N VAL A 20 -12.88 -28.14 -11.68
CA VAL A 20 -13.24 -27.32 -10.52
C VAL A 20 -11.98 -26.89 -9.76
N ALA A 21 -11.03 -27.81 -9.54
CA ALA A 21 -9.76 -27.50 -8.88
C ALA A 21 -8.94 -26.46 -9.66
N VAL A 22 -8.87 -26.57 -10.99
CA VAL A 22 -8.18 -25.59 -11.84
C VAL A 22 -8.84 -24.21 -11.76
N ILE A 23 -10.17 -24.13 -11.80
CA ILE A 23 -10.89 -22.85 -11.64
C ILE A 23 -10.56 -22.23 -10.28
N GLY A 24 -10.60 -23.03 -9.21
CA GLY A 24 -10.24 -22.56 -7.87
C GLY A 24 -8.79 -22.11 -7.75
N ALA A 25 -7.85 -22.83 -8.35
CA ALA A 25 -6.44 -22.45 -8.37
C ALA A 25 -6.20 -21.14 -9.13
N VAL A 26 -6.83 -20.93 -10.27
CA VAL A 26 -6.75 -19.68 -11.03
C VAL A 26 -7.30 -18.52 -10.21
N ALA A 27 -8.45 -18.70 -9.54
CA ALA A 27 -9.03 -17.68 -8.66
C ALA A 27 -8.08 -17.30 -7.51
N ALA A 28 -7.43 -18.29 -6.89
CA ALA A 28 -6.46 -18.08 -5.82
C ALA A 28 -5.22 -17.32 -6.30
N ILE A 29 -4.67 -17.65 -7.47
CA ILE A 29 -3.52 -16.95 -8.08
C ILE A 29 -3.85 -15.49 -8.35
N ILE A 30 -5.04 -15.19 -8.89
CA ILE A 30 -5.49 -13.82 -9.14
C ILE A 30 -5.62 -13.07 -7.81
N GLY A 31 -6.19 -13.69 -6.77
CA GLY A 31 -6.33 -13.08 -5.44
C GLY A 31 -4.98 -12.75 -4.80
N ILE A 32 -4.01 -13.66 -4.86
CA ILE A 32 -2.65 -13.43 -4.36
C ILE A 32 -1.97 -12.31 -5.16
N GLY A 33 -2.09 -12.32 -6.50
CA GLY A 33 -1.53 -11.26 -7.34
C GLY A 33 -2.10 -9.88 -7.00
N ALA A 34 -3.41 -9.77 -6.78
CA ALA A 34 -4.07 -8.54 -6.36
C ALA A 34 -3.53 -8.04 -5.00
N LEU A 35 -3.34 -8.94 -4.03
CA LEU A 35 -2.80 -8.61 -2.72
C LEU A 35 -1.36 -8.07 -2.80
N LEU A 36 -0.51 -8.70 -3.61
CA LEU A 36 0.89 -8.27 -3.81
C LEU A 36 0.96 -6.88 -4.47
N ILE A 37 0.09 -6.62 -5.45
CA ILE A 37 0.00 -5.30 -6.09
C ILE A 37 -0.45 -4.24 -5.08
N ALA A 38 -1.47 -4.53 -4.27
CA ALA A 38 -1.93 -3.60 -3.24
C ALA A 38 -0.82 -3.30 -2.23
N ALA A 39 -0.13 -4.31 -1.71
CA ALA A 39 0.97 -4.15 -0.76
C ALA A 39 2.10 -3.27 -1.34
N ALA A 40 2.51 -3.49 -2.58
CA ALA A 40 3.54 -2.69 -3.25
C ALA A 40 3.12 -1.22 -3.44
N GLN A 41 1.85 -0.96 -3.72
CA GLN A 41 1.33 0.41 -3.85
C GLN A 41 1.25 1.12 -2.50
N TYR A 42 0.84 0.42 -1.43
CA TYR A 42 0.86 0.96 -0.07
C TYR A 42 2.28 1.33 0.37
N GLU A 43 3.24 0.44 0.17
CA GLU A 43 4.65 0.71 0.47
C GLU A 43 5.17 1.94 -0.29
N LYS A 44 4.83 2.05 -1.58
CA LYS A 44 5.21 3.20 -2.40
C LYS A 44 4.59 4.50 -1.89
N ALA A 45 3.32 4.51 -1.50
CA ALA A 45 2.65 5.69 -0.97
C ALA A 45 3.25 6.12 0.38
N LEU A 46 3.50 5.16 1.28
CA LEU A 46 4.11 5.40 2.58
C LEU A 46 5.53 5.97 2.45
N ASN A 47 6.38 5.35 1.61
CA ASN A 47 7.75 5.80 1.38
C ASN A 47 7.82 7.16 0.70
N ARG A 48 6.85 7.49 -0.16
CA ARG A 48 6.88 8.73 -0.95
C ARG A 48 6.29 9.92 -0.23
N TYR A 49 5.32 9.71 0.65
CA TYR A 49 4.57 10.80 1.29
C TYR A 49 4.59 10.69 2.82
N GLY A 50 4.40 9.51 3.40
CA GLY A 50 4.31 9.33 4.83
C GLY A 50 5.64 9.62 5.55
N PHE A 51 6.73 8.99 5.13
CA PHE A 51 8.05 9.22 5.73
C PHE A 51 8.57 10.63 5.43
N THR A 52 8.31 11.16 4.23
CA THR A 52 8.67 12.54 3.89
C THR A 52 8.03 13.58 4.82
N GLN A 53 6.76 13.38 5.23
CA GLN A 53 6.12 14.25 6.24
C GLN A 53 6.86 14.19 7.60
N GLY A 54 7.29 12.99 8.00
CA GLY A 54 8.08 12.79 9.21
C GLY A 54 9.42 13.55 9.16
N ASP A 55 10.11 13.50 8.01
CA ASP A 55 11.39 14.17 7.83
C ASP A 55 11.24 15.70 7.80
N ILE A 56 10.18 16.23 7.15
CA ILE A 56 9.83 17.66 7.23
C ILE A 56 9.59 18.08 8.68
N GLY A 57 8.81 17.28 9.44
CA GLY A 57 8.52 17.57 10.85
C GLY A 57 9.77 17.60 11.73
N LYS A 58 10.73 16.70 11.51
CA LYS A 58 12.03 16.70 12.21
C LYS A 58 12.84 17.94 11.88
N ALA A 59 12.93 18.31 10.59
CA ALA A 59 13.63 19.50 10.15
C ALA A 59 13.02 20.77 10.77
N MET A 60 11.70 20.94 10.70
CA MET A 60 10.98 22.05 11.33
C MET A 60 11.24 22.14 12.84
N THR A 61 11.23 20.99 13.52
CA THR A 61 11.47 20.93 14.96
C THR A 61 12.91 21.36 15.27
N ALA A 62 13.91 20.81 14.57
CA ALA A 62 15.31 21.16 14.80
C ALA A 62 15.58 22.64 14.49
N PHE A 63 14.97 23.18 13.43
CA PHE A 63 15.02 24.59 13.09
C PHE A 63 14.44 25.50 14.18
N SER A 64 13.27 25.15 14.70
CA SER A 64 12.63 25.89 15.81
C SER A 64 13.40 25.80 17.11
N GLU A 65 14.02 24.65 17.40
CA GLU A 65 14.85 24.46 18.59
C GLU A 65 16.17 25.23 18.51
N SER A 66 16.82 25.28 17.33
CA SER A 66 17.99 26.13 17.08
C SER A 66 17.64 27.60 17.29
N ARG A 67 16.53 28.07 16.70
CA ARG A 67 16.01 29.42 16.89
C ARG A 67 15.72 29.75 18.36
N SER A 68 15.13 28.82 19.08
CA SER A 68 14.82 28.99 20.52
C SER A 68 16.09 29.08 21.36
N ALA A 69 17.12 28.30 21.04
CA ALA A 69 18.41 28.35 21.72
C ALA A 69 19.13 29.67 21.46
N LEU A 70 19.14 30.18 20.22
CA LEU A 70 19.71 31.50 19.90
C LEU A 70 19.00 32.62 20.67
N ARG A 71 17.66 32.60 20.73
CA ARG A 71 16.90 33.59 21.53
C ARG A 71 17.24 33.54 23.02
N ALA A 72 17.55 32.35 23.54
CA ALA A 72 18.02 32.22 24.92
C ALA A 72 19.43 32.80 25.11
N VAL A 73 20.35 32.62 24.13
CA VAL A 73 21.67 33.27 24.16
C VAL A 73 21.52 34.79 24.18
N VAL A 74 20.63 35.35 23.37
CA VAL A 74 20.37 36.81 23.31
C VAL A 74 19.60 37.31 24.54
N GLY A 75 18.85 36.46 25.25
CA GLY A 75 17.95 36.89 26.30
C GLY A 75 18.48 36.70 27.74
N TYR A 76 19.60 36.00 27.96
CA TYR A 76 20.14 35.70 29.29
C TYR A 76 21.53 36.36 29.48
N ASP A 77 21.80 36.79 30.69
CA ASP A 77 23.09 37.40 31.10
C ASP A 77 24.00 36.39 31.85
N ASP A 78 23.53 35.17 32.08
CA ASP A 78 24.29 34.13 32.80
C ASP A 78 25.20 33.39 31.80
N GLU A 79 26.51 33.50 32.00
CA GLU A 79 27.53 32.91 31.10
C GLU A 79 27.36 31.37 30.95
N ALA A 80 27.01 30.65 32.02
CA ALA A 80 26.80 29.21 31.98
C ALA A 80 25.54 28.82 31.16
N VAL A 81 24.51 29.69 31.20
CA VAL A 81 23.31 29.53 30.38
C VAL A 81 23.64 29.81 28.94
N ILE A 82 24.39 30.90 28.65
CA ILE A 82 24.82 31.28 27.29
C ILE A 82 25.62 30.15 26.66
N GLU A 83 26.68 29.63 27.35
CA GLU A 83 27.49 28.52 26.85
C GLU A 83 26.63 27.28 26.50
N LYS A 84 25.73 26.91 27.43
CA LYS A 84 24.85 25.78 27.23
C LYS A 84 23.89 25.96 26.03
N GLN A 85 23.33 27.16 25.87
CA GLN A 85 22.39 27.45 24.80
C GLN A 85 23.11 27.55 23.45
N THR A 86 24.32 28.08 23.41
CA THR A 86 25.16 28.08 22.20
C THR A 86 25.45 26.64 21.74
N ALA A 87 25.85 25.78 22.66
CA ALA A 87 26.08 24.36 22.34
C ALA A 87 24.79 23.65 21.85
N LEU A 88 23.64 23.98 22.44
CA LEU A 88 22.35 23.45 22.00
C LEU A 88 21.97 23.98 20.60
N HIS A 89 22.19 25.26 20.35
CA HIS A 89 21.98 25.89 19.05
C HIS A 89 22.75 25.14 17.96
N ASP A 90 24.06 24.94 18.15
CA ASP A 90 24.93 24.27 17.18
C ASP A 90 24.50 22.81 16.95
N GLN A 91 24.16 22.09 18.03
CA GLN A 91 23.63 20.74 17.92
C GLN A 91 22.33 20.68 17.10
N LYS A 92 21.43 21.64 17.30
CA LYS A 92 20.14 21.66 16.58
C LYS A 92 20.29 22.11 15.14
N LYS A 93 21.23 22.99 14.84
CA LYS A 93 21.61 23.37 13.49
C LYS A 93 22.17 22.16 12.73
N GLU A 94 23.11 21.41 13.30
CA GLU A 94 23.65 20.18 12.71
C GLU A 94 22.56 19.13 12.46
N ALA A 95 21.66 18.94 13.43
CA ALA A 95 20.51 18.06 13.27
C ALA A 95 19.58 18.51 12.14
N PHE A 96 19.31 19.81 12.04
CA PHE A 96 18.53 20.40 10.96
C PHE A 96 19.16 20.13 9.58
N GLU A 97 20.46 20.37 9.41
CA GLU A 97 21.19 20.11 8.17
C GLU A 97 21.10 18.61 7.78
N THR A 98 21.24 17.74 8.76
CA THR A 98 21.09 16.27 8.56
C THR A 98 19.68 15.93 8.06
N TYR A 99 18.62 16.47 8.68
CA TYR A 99 17.24 16.22 8.25
C TYR A 99 16.91 16.83 6.89
N MET A 100 17.50 17.97 6.55
CA MET A 100 17.38 18.57 5.23
C MET A 100 18.03 17.71 4.14
N ASP A 101 19.18 17.10 4.43
CA ASP A 101 19.82 16.15 3.49
C ASP A 101 18.98 14.88 3.32
N GLU A 102 18.44 14.32 4.40
CA GLU A 102 17.50 13.19 4.36
C GLU A 102 16.24 13.54 3.53
N LEU A 103 15.66 14.71 3.78
CA LEU A 103 14.50 15.22 3.06
C LEU A 103 14.77 15.37 1.56
N SER A 104 15.94 15.86 1.17
CA SER A 104 16.36 15.98 -0.23
C SER A 104 16.29 14.65 -0.99
N ARG A 105 16.57 13.53 -0.30
CA ARG A 105 16.58 12.18 -0.84
C ARG A 105 15.18 11.55 -0.91
N THR A 106 14.27 11.95 -0.01
CA THR A 106 12.90 11.40 0.08
C THR A 106 11.91 12.15 -0.80
N LEU A 107 12.13 13.43 -1.11
CA LEU A 107 11.31 14.25 -2.00
C LEU A 107 11.46 13.84 -3.46
N LYS A 108 10.53 13.00 -3.97
CA LYS A 108 10.59 12.44 -5.34
C LYS A 108 9.54 13.01 -6.29
N PHE A 109 8.83 14.07 -5.93
CA PHE A 109 7.84 14.72 -6.78
C PHE A 109 8.22 16.19 -7.03
N SER A 110 7.87 16.71 -8.23
CA SER A 110 8.35 18.01 -8.75
C SER A 110 7.99 19.17 -7.84
N GLU A 111 6.72 19.26 -7.46
CA GLU A 111 6.20 20.38 -6.66
C GLU A 111 6.85 20.41 -5.27
N GLY A 112 7.11 19.24 -4.67
CA GLY A 112 7.83 19.16 -3.40
C GLY A 112 9.28 19.62 -3.51
N ARG A 113 9.96 19.31 -4.62
CA ARG A 113 11.32 19.81 -4.88
C ARG A 113 11.37 21.31 -5.10
N GLU A 114 10.39 21.88 -5.78
CA GLU A 114 10.26 23.32 -5.96
C GLU A 114 10.10 24.03 -4.61
N ALA A 115 9.17 23.56 -3.76
CA ALA A 115 8.98 24.10 -2.42
C ALA A 115 10.22 23.90 -1.52
N TYR A 116 10.89 22.76 -1.59
CA TYR A 116 12.14 22.51 -0.88
C TYR A 116 13.26 23.48 -1.32
N ASN A 117 13.38 23.75 -2.62
CA ASN A 117 14.37 24.69 -3.13
C ASN A 117 14.05 26.14 -2.73
N ALA A 118 12.77 26.51 -2.59
CA ALA A 118 12.38 27.80 -2.03
C ALA A 118 12.90 27.96 -0.60
N VAL A 119 12.67 26.95 0.25
CA VAL A 119 13.24 26.93 1.61
C VAL A 119 14.76 27.10 1.60
N LEU A 120 15.49 26.34 0.75
CA LEU A 120 16.95 26.44 0.66
C LEU A 120 17.44 27.85 0.28
N THR A 121 16.72 28.53 -0.60
CA THR A 121 17.12 29.87 -1.08
C THR A 121 17.10 30.90 0.06
N GLU A 122 16.16 30.78 0.99
CA GLU A 122 16.04 31.68 2.13
C GLU A 122 17.00 31.32 3.29
N LEU A 123 17.36 30.04 3.40
CA LEU A 123 18.18 29.53 4.50
C LEU A 123 19.60 30.11 4.53
N ASP A 124 20.21 30.38 3.37
CA ASP A 124 21.58 30.93 3.33
C ASP A 124 21.65 32.31 4.03
N GLY A 125 20.71 33.19 3.71
CA GLY A 125 20.62 34.51 4.36
C GLY A 125 20.26 34.44 5.84
N TYR A 126 19.39 33.49 6.20
CA TYR A 126 19.01 33.23 7.59
C TYR A 126 20.23 32.80 8.44
N TRP A 127 21.00 31.81 7.97
CA TRP A 127 22.16 31.32 8.73
C TRP A 127 23.31 32.31 8.78
N GLU A 128 23.45 33.19 7.80
CA GLU A 128 24.41 34.29 7.83
C GLU A 128 24.06 35.31 8.93
N LEU A 129 22.79 35.71 9.02
CA LEU A 129 22.28 36.60 10.04
C LEU A 129 22.30 35.96 11.44
N ASP A 130 21.92 34.70 11.54
CA ASP A 130 21.95 33.89 12.76
C ASP A 130 23.38 33.83 13.36
N ALA A 131 24.37 33.52 12.55
CA ALA A 131 25.77 33.50 12.97
C ALA A 131 26.27 34.87 13.44
N ARG A 132 25.86 35.95 12.75
CA ARG A 132 26.20 37.31 13.17
C ARG A 132 25.60 37.66 14.53
N ILE A 133 24.33 37.33 14.75
CA ILE A 133 23.66 37.58 16.03
C ILE A 133 24.36 36.80 17.16
N LEU A 134 24.71 35.52 16.90
CA LEU A 134 25.42 34.70 17.87
C LEU A 134 26.78 35.30 18.24
N GLU A 135 27.56 35.78 17.26
CA GLU A 135 28.83 36.45 17.46
C GLU A 135 28.69 37.74 18.30
N LEU A 136 27.73 38.60 17.97
CA LEU A 136 27.44 39.82 18.71
C LEU A 136 26.98 39.57 20.14
N ALA A 137 26.07 38.56 20.31
CA ALA A 137 25.51 38.23 21.63
C ALA A 137 26.52 37.57 22.59
N THR A 138 27.57 36.97 22.05
CA THR A 138 28.65 36.34 22.83
C THR A 138 29.89 37.20 22.97
N SER A 139 29.90 38.44 22.41
CA SER A 139 30.98 39.38 22.56
C SER A 139 30.88 40.15 23.88
N ASP A 140 32.03 40.67 24.37
CA ASP A 140 32.08 41.53 25.55
C ASP A 140 31.64 42.99 25.26
N ASP A 141 31.10 43.28 24.08
CA ASP A 141 30.68 44.58 23.64
C ASP A 141 29.19 44.85 23.91
N ALA A 142 28.89 45.78 24.79
CA ALA A 142 27.53 46.15 25.15
C ALA A 142 26.69 46.70 23.97
N ASP A 143 27.33 47.44 23.05
CA ASP A 143 26.65 47.95 21.85
C ASP A 143 26.35 46.79 20.88
N GLY A 144 27.28 45.85 20.75
CA GLY A 144 27.08 44.62 19.98
C GLY A 144 25.93 43.76 20.51
N TYR A 145 25.82 43.65 21.82
CA TYR A 145 24.69 42.92 22.46
C TYR A 145 23.32 43.56 22.15
N LEU A 146 23.24 44.91 22.20
CA LEU A 146 21.99 45.61 21.82
C LEU A 146 21.66 45.43 20.34
N GLU A 147 22.66 45.49 19.44
CA GLU A 147 22.48 45.19 18.03
C GLU A 147 21.97 43.74 17.82
N ALA A 148 22.53 42.76 18.56
CA ALA A 148 22.05 41.37 18.50
C ALA A 148 20.57 41.23 18.87
N GLN A 149 20.13 41.93 19.92
CA GLN A 149 18.73 41.95 20.34
C GLN A 149 17.79 42.55 19.28
N GLU A 150 18.22 43.65 18.65
CA GLU A 150 17.46 44.30 17.58
C GLU A 150 17.34 43.37 16.37
N LEU A 151 18.45 42.84 15.87
CA LEU A 151 18.48 41.92 14.72
C LEU A 151 17.66 40.64 14.98
N ASP A 152 17.73 40.06 16.20
CA ASP A 152 16.97 38.89 16.58
C ASP A 152 15.46 39.13 16.57
N THR A 153 15.02 40.28 17.09
CA THR A 153 13.60 40.62 17.22
C THR A 153 12.96 41.11 15.94
N THR A 154 13.74 41.64 15.02
CA THR A 154 13.28 42.23 13.74
C THR A 154 13.58 41.29 12.56
N ASP A 155 14.77 41.37 12.02
CA ASP A 155 15.13 40.77 10.73
C ASP A 155 15.15 39.26 10.77
N LEU A 156 15.75 38.65 11.82
CA LEU A 156 15.82 37.20 11.93
C LEU A 156 14.44 36.59 12.24
N THR A 157 13.62 37.31 13.00
CA THR A 157 12.23 36.86 13.24
C THR A 157 11.42 36.84 11.95
N ALA A 158 11.52 37.88 11.13
CA ALA A 158 10.84 37.98 9.84
C ALA A 158 11.28 36.83 8.88
N GLN A 159 12.59 36.60 8.78
CA GLN A 159 13.12 35.51 7.95
C GLN A 159 12.69 34.14 8.49
N TYR A 160 12.73 33.93 9.82
CA TYR A 160 12.25 32.69 10.45
C TYR A 160 10.78 32.39 10.11
N GLU A 161 9.92 33.40 10.24
CA GLU A 161 8.49 33.25 9.95
C GLU A 161 8.24 32.91 8.48
N GLN A 162 8.98 33.52 7.56
CA GLN A 162 8.91 33.23 6.15
C GLN A 162 9.32 31.77 5.86
N ILE A 163 10.51 31.35 6.30
CA ILE A 163 11.02 29.98 6.11
C ILE A 163 10.07 28.96 6.74
N TYR A 164 9.57 29.26 7.94
CA TYR A 164 8.61 28.37 8.61
C TYR A 164 7.31 28.22 7.83
N ALA A 165 6.81 29.30 7.22
CA ALA A 165 5.64 29.25 6.35
C ALA A 165 5.87 28.39 5.09
N GLU A 166 7.06 28.48 4.49
CA GLU A 166 7.44 27.61 3.37
C GLU A 166 7.53 26.13 3.76
N PHE A 167 8.04 25.82 4.94
CA PHE A 167 8.00 24.46 5.47
C PHE A 167 6.56 23.95 5.67
N VAL A 168 5.67 24.81 6.17
CA VAL A 168 4.24 24.47 6.32
C VAL A 168 3.61 24.21 4.95
N GLU A 169 3.95 24.99 3.93
CA GLU A 169 3.47 24.75 2.56
C GLU A 169 3.99 23.42 2.01
N LEU A 170 5.30 23.14 2.16
CA LEU A 170 5.89 21.86 1.78
C LEU A 170 5.20 20.67 2.50
N MET A 171 4.94 20.80 3.80
CA MET A 171 4.18 19.80 4.57
C MET A 171 2.77 19.60 3.99
N ASN A 172 2.05 20.70 3.72
CA ASN A 172 0.69 20.64 3.17
C ASN A 172 0.67 20.00 1.77
N LEU A 173 1.67 20.26 0.94
CA LEU A 173 1.82 19.58 -0.36
C LEU A 173 1.99 18.08 -0.17
N CYS A 174 2.82 17.64 0.77
CA CYS A 174 3.01 16.21 1.07
C CYS A 174 1.73 15.56 1.60
N VAL A 175 1.00 16.23 2.50
CA VAL A 175 -0.30 15.77 3.02
C VAL A 175 -1.30 15.62 1.87
N GLN A 176 -1.47 16.65 1.06
CA GLN A 176 -2.42 16.64 -0.06
C GLN A 176 -2.12 15.53 -1.09
N LYS A 177 -0.83 15.30 -1.38
CA LYS A 177 -0.41 14.20 -2.27
C LYS A 177 -0.63 12.84 -1.63
N GLY A 178 -0.41 12.73 -0.31
CA GLY A 178 -0.71 11.54 0.49
C GLY A 178 -2.19 11.18 0.45
N ASP A 179 -3.07 12.16 0.70
CA ASP A 179 -4.54 12.00 0.68
C ASP A 179 -5.05 11.54 -0.70
N ARG A 180 -4.48 12.12 -1.77
CA ARG A 180 -4.81 11.69 -3.15
C ARG A 180 -4.36 10.25 -3.40
N ALA A 181 -3.15 9.90 -2.98
CA ALA A 181 -2.64 8.54 -3.13
C ALA A 181 -3.49 7.53 -2.33
N GLU A 182 -3.95 7.91 -1.13
CA GLU A 182 -4.88 7.10 -0.33
C GLU A 182 -6.23 6.91 -1.03
N ALA A 183 -6.80 7.97 -1.60
CA ALA A 183 -8.06 7.90 -2.35
C ALA A 183 -7.94 6.96 -3.56
N ASP A 184 -6.84 7.04 -4.31
CA ASP A 184 -6.55 6.17 -5.44
C ASP A 184 -6.39 4.70 -5.00
N LEU A 185 -5.69 4.46 -3.88
CA LEU A 185 -5.54 3.13 -3.28
C LEU A 185 -6.87 2.53 -2.85
N ARG A 186 -7.74 3.30 -2.19
CA ARG A 186 -9.09 2.87 -1.81
C ARG A 186 -9.96 2.54 -3.03
N ALA A 187 -9.85 3.34 -4.11
CA ALA A 187 -10.57 3.06 -5.35
C ALA A 187 -10.06 1.76 -6.00
N MET A 188 -8.74 1.54 -6.03
CA MET A 188 -8.12 0.32 -6.53
C MET A 188 -8.54 -0.90 -5.71
N GLU A 189 -8.50 -0.81 -4.37
CA GLU A 189 -8.92 -1.87 -3.45
C GLU A 189 -10.39 -2.27 -3.69
N ARG A 190 -11.29 -1.30 -3.79
CA ARG A 190 -12.71 -1.54 -4.09
C ARG A 190 -12.89 -2.26 -5.43
N ASN A 191 -12.17 -1.84 -6.47
CA ASN A 191 -12.24 -2.47 -7.78
C ASN A 191 -11.70 -3.91 -7.75
N MET A 192 -10.60 -4.16 -7.03
CA MET A 192 -10.07 -5.50 -6.81
C MET A 192 -11.07 -6.41 -6.08
N LEU A 193 -11.72 -5.90 -5.04
CA LEU A 193 -12.76 -6.65 -4.31
C LEU A 193 -13.91 -7.03 -5.23
N LEU A 194 -14.38 -6.13 -6.09
CA LEU A 194 -15.44 -6.43 -7.06
C LEU A 194 -15.02 -7.49 -8.06
N VAL A 195 -13.79 -7.45 -8.57
CA VAL A 195 -13.24 -8.47 -9.48
C VAL A 195 -13.15 -9.82 -8.79
N ILE A 196 -12.62 -9.87 -7.57
CA ILE A 196 -12.52 -11.12 -6.78
C ILE A 196 -13.92 -11.69 -6.52
N LEU A 197 -14.89 -10.86 -6.12
CA LEU A 197 -16.27 -11.28 -5.89
C LEU A 197 -16.89 -11.87 -7.18
N ALA A 198 -16.70 -11.22 -8.32
CA ALA A 198 -17.17 -11.73 -9.61
C ALA A 198 -16.56 -13.10 -9.95
N ILE A 199 -15.25 -13.28 -9.72
CA ILE A 199 -14.56 -14.56 -9.93
C ILE A 199 -15.13 -15.65 -9.01
N VAL A 200 -15.37 -15.34 -7.74
CA VAL A 200 -15.98 -16.28 -6.78
C VAL A 200 -17.37 -16.72 -7.24
N VAL A 201 -18.21 -15.77 -7.65
CA VAL A 201 -19.57 -16.06 -8.15
C VAL A 201 -19.53 -16.94 -9.40
N VAL A 202 -18.68 -16.59 -10.38
CA VAL A 202 -18.50 -17.39 -11.60
C VAL A 202 -17.99 -18.80 -11.29
N SER A 203 -17.03 -18.93 -10.38
CA SER A 203 -16.48 -20.22 -9.95
C SER A 203 -17.53 -21.07 -9.26
N PHE A 204 -18.35 -20.47 -8.37
CA PHE A 204 -19.44 -21.16 -7.68
C PHE A 204 -20.48 -21.70 -8.68
N TRP A 205 -20.99 -20.85 -9.57
CA TRP A 205 -21.97 -21.28 -10.57
C TRP A 205 -21.42 -22.33 -11.52
N SER A 206 -20.17 -22.19 -11.97
CA SER A 206 -19.49 -23.17 -12.81
C SER A 206 -19.40 -24.52 -12.12
N SER A 207 -19.09 -24.54 -10.81
CA SER A 207 -19.01 -25.76 -10.01
C SER A 207 -20.38 -26.43 -9.84
N VAL A 208 -21.44 -25.64 -9.59
CA VAL A 208 -22.82 -26.16 -9.47
C VAL A 208 -23.31 -26.75 -10.79
N ILE A 209 -23.09 -26.05 -11.92
CA ILE A 209 -23.51 -26.55 -13.24
C ILE A 209 -22.76 -27.84 -13.57
N LEU A 210 -21.46 -27.89 -13.34
CA LEU A 210 -20.64 -29.06 -13.61
C LEU A 210 -21.04 -30.22 -12.72
N GLY A 211 -21.27 -29.98 -11.43
CA GLY A 211 -21.74 -30.98 -10.46
C GLY A 211 -23.09 -31.59 -10.85
N ARG A 212 -24.08 -30.74 -11.21
CA ARG A 212 -25.39 -31.17 -11.68
C ARG A 212 -25.29 -32.02 -12.94
N LYS A 213 -24.48 -31.59 -13.92
CA LYS A 213 -24.27 -32.36 -15.14
C LYS A 213 -23.66 -33.73 -14.88
N MET A 214 -22.66 -33.79 -14.00
CA MET A 214 -22.02 -35.07 -13.62
C MET A 214 -22.98 -35.98 -12.87
N ALA A 215 -23.79 -35.45 -11.94
CA ALA A 215 -24.79 -36.20 -11.22
C ALA A 215 -25.80 -36.83 -12.18
N GLN A 216 -26.35 -36.04 -13.10
CA GLN A 216 -27.31 -36.54 -14.10
C GLN A 216 -26.73 -37.60 -15.04
N ASP A 217 -25.46 -37.45 -15.43
CA ASP A 217 -24.76 -38.39 -16.32
C ASP A 217 -24.49 -39.73 -15.66
N ILE A 218 -24.55 -39.83 -14.33
CA ILE A 218 -24.38 -41.07 -13.55
C ILE A 218 -25.73 -41.61 -13.05
N GLU A 219 -26.57 -40.75 -12.47
CA GLU A 219 -27.82 -41.09 -11.81
C GLU A 219 -28.84 -41.69 -12.79
N LYS A 220 -29.06 -41.06 -13.95
CA LYS A 220 -30.05 -41.52 -14.91
C LYS A 220 -29.79 -42.94 -15.43
N PRO A 221 -28.58 -43.32 -15.89
CA PRO A 221 -28.30 -44.67 -16.29
C PRO A 221 -28.39 -45.69 -15.16
N MET A 222 -27.98 -45.28 -13.93
CA MET A 222 -28.08 -46.19 -12.77
C MET A 222 -29.53 -46.49 -12.36
N ILE A 223 -30.40 -45.46 -12.34
CA ILE A 223 -31.82 -45.66 -12.06
C ILE A 223 -32.46 -46.56 -13.13
N ALA A 224 -32.20 -46.30 -14.41
CA ALA A 224 -32.73 -47.11 -15.50
C ALA A 224 -32.27 -48.58 -15.41
N LEU A 225 -31.04 -48.84 -14.99
CA LEU A 225 -30.52 -50.17 -14.77
C LEU A 225 -31.18 -50.84 -13.55
N ALA A 226 -31.34 -50.09 -12.43
CA ALA A 226 -31.99 -50.59 -11.23
C ALA A 226 -33.46 -50.97 -11.49
N ASP A 227 -34.23 -50.12 -12.18
CA ASP A 227 -35.62 -50.39 -12.58
C ASP A 227 -35.71 -51.63 -13.45
N ARG A 228 -34.78 -51.79 -14.37
CA ARG A 228 -34.75 -52.97 -15.23
C ARG A 228 -34.41 -54.24 -14.49
N LEU A 229 -33.46 -54.20 -13.58
CA LEU A 229 -33.15 -55.34 -12.71
C LEU A 229 -34.34 -55.74 -11.84
N GLN A 230 -35.11 -54.76 -11.37
CA GLN A 230 -36.33 -55.02 -10.60
C GLN A 230 -37.42 -55.68 -11.47
N THR A 231 -37.66 -55.22 -12.70
CA THR A 231 -38.62 -55.84 -13.63
C THR A 231 -38.17 -57.25 -14.05
N PHE A 232 -36.88 -57.46 -14.23
CA PHE A 232 -36.33 -58.82 -14.48
C PHE A 232 -36.58 -59.78 -13.30
N ALA A 233 -36.37 -59.31 -12.07
CA ALA A 233 -36.65 -60.10 -10.85
C ALA A 233 -38.14 -60.44 -10.70
N GLN A 234 -39.05 -59.67 -11.31
CA GLN A 234 -40.51 -59.94 -11.34
C GLN A 234 -40.92 -60.85 -12.48
N GLY A 235 -39.97 -61.39 -13.28
CA GLY A 235 -40.22 -62.44 -14.30
C GLY A 235 -40.33 -61.93 -15.73
N ASP A 236 -40.07 -60.62 -16.01
CA ASP A 236 -40.01 -60.11 -17.37
C ASP A 236 -38.64 -60.39 -18.00
N LEU A 237 -38.52 -61.48 -18.70
CA LEU A 237 -37.29 -61.91 -19.38
C LEU A 237 -37.16 -61.39 -20.83
N ASN A 238 -38.20 -60.76 -21.37
CA ASN A 238 -38.25 -60.42 -22.78
C ASN A 238 -37.97 -58.98 -23.10
N SER A 239 -38.04 -58.07 -22.12
CA SER A 239 -37.79 -56.68 -22.37
C SER A 239 -36.28 -56.37 -22.46
N ALA A 240 -35.87 -55.64 -23.48
CA ALA A 240 -34.46 -55.23 -23.66
C ALA A 240 -33.97 -54.35 -22.53
N PHE A 241 -32.69 -54.46 -22.17
CA PHE A 241 -32.03 -53.51 -21.26
C PHE A 241 -31.95 -52.13 -21.92
N PRO A 242 -32.06 -51.05 -21.12
CA PRO A 242 -31.99 -49.71 -21.65
C PRO A 242 -30.64 -49.46 -22.38
N GLU A 243 -30.71 -48.92 -23.60
CA GLU A 243 -29.51 -48.48 -24.29
C GLU A 243 -28.90 -47.30 -23.58
N CYS A 244 -27.71 -47.47 -23.04
CA CYS A 244 -26.97 -46.38 -22.45
C CYS A 244 -26.27 -45.57 -23.57
N ALA A 245 -26.42 -44.26 -23.53
CA ALA A 245 -25.83 -43.33 -24.54
C ALA A 245 -24.28 -43.31 -24.53
N THR A 246 -23.66 -43.97 -23.56
CA THR A 246 -22.19 -44.02 -23.40
C THR A 246 -21.77 -45.46 -23.09
N GLU A 247 -20.73 -45.95 -23.75
CA GLU A 247 -20.04 -47.19 -23.41
C GLU A 247 -19.18 -46.99 -22.17
N ASP A 248 -19.74 -47.17 -21.00
CA ASP A 248 -19.07 -47.14 -19.70
C ASP A 248 -19.40 -48.40 -18.88
N GLU A 249 -18.88 -48.49 -17.65
CA GLU A 249 -19.05 -49.63 -16.78
C GLU A 249 -20.53 -49.94 -16.48
N ILE A 250 -21.44 -48.96 -16.61
CA ILE A 250 -22.88 -49.13 -16.39
C ILE A 250 -23.51 -49.78 -17.61
N SER A 251 -23.13 -49.40 -18.83
CA SER A 251 -23.64 -50.00 -20.05
C SER A 251 -23.15 -51.44 -20.23
N TYR A 252 -21.94 -51.75 -19.76
CA TYR A 252 -21.34 -53.08 -19.82
C TYR A 252 -22.09 -54.09 -18.91
N THR A 253 -22.57 -53.64 -17.74
CA THR A 253 -23.36 -54.49 -16.82
C THR A 253 -24.76 -54.78 -17.33
N GLY A 254 -25.30 -54.04 -18.30
CA GLY A 254 -26.61 -54.31 -18.94
C GLY A 254 -26.54 -55.21 -20.17
N LEU A 255 -25.34 -55.53 -20.69
CA LEU A 255 -25.12 -56.32 -21.90
C LEU A 255 -24.78 -57.81 -21.66
N HIS A 256 -24.58 -58.19 -20.39
CA HIS A 256 -24.31 -59.55 -19.94
C HIS A 256 -25.36 -60.00 -18.95
#